data_4102412028c05bd7dfb7e974f878b327
#
_entry.id   4102412028c05bd7dfb7e974f878b327
#
_cell.length_a   1.000
_cell.length_b   1.000
_cell.length_c   1.000
_cell.angle_alpha   90.00
_cell.angle_beta   90.00
_cell.angle_gamma   90.00
#
_symmetry.space_group_name_H-M   'P 1'
#
loop_
_entity.id
_entity.type
_entity.pdbx_description
1 polymer ?
#
loop_
_entity_poly.entity_id
_entity_poly.type
_entity_poly.pdbx_seq_one_letter_code
_entity_poly.pdbx_strand_id
1 'polypeptide(L)'
;KIDGQTKTAATRQLDESLRRLQTDHVDLLQFHEVIRDTDPARILGPGGGLEAVLEARKQGKVRYIGFTGHKSADIHFKMLQTAFARNFTFDAVQMPLNVMDAHFESFEKKVLPVLVEHGIGVLGMKPMGDSIILQSKTATAVECLHYAMNLPTSVVITGCDSLEILQQALAAARSFKTMNKQEVAALLAKTATASAKGEFELYKTSHNFDGTYHNPQWLG
;
A
#
# COMPACT_ATOMS: atom_id res chain seq x y z
N LYS A 1 9.49 -1.38 -7.15
CA LYS A 1 9.59 -1.68 -5.71
C LYS A 1 10.86 -2.46 -5.43
N ILE A 2 11.40 -2.32 -4.22
CA ILE A 2 12.58 -3.06 -3.73
C ILE A 2 12.26 -3.67 -2.37
N ASP A 3 12.73 -4.88 -2.14
CA ASP A 3 12.63 -5.59 -0.85
C ASP A 3 13.84 -5.35 0.04
N GLY A 4 14.98 -4.96 -0.57
CA GLY A 4 16.24 -4.74 0.12
C GLY A 4 16.14 -3.68 1.21
N GLN A 5 16.47 -4.07 2.45
CA GLN A 5 16.44 -3.21 3.63
C GLN A 5 17.81 -2.67 3.99
N THR A 6 18.88 -3.29 3.49
CA THR A 6 20.26 -2.77 3.62
C THR A 6 20.62 -1.91 2.42
N LYS A 7 21.59 -0.99 2.59
CA LYS A 7 22.10 -0.15 1.51
C LYS A 7 22.53 -0.98 0.29
N THR A 8 23.28 -2.05 0.52
CA THR A 8 23.80 -2.92 -0.55
C THR A 8 22.68 -3.63 -1.31
N ALA A 9 21.72 -4.22 -0.60
CA ALA A 9 20.61 -4.94 -1.23
C ALA A 9 19.69 -3.97 -2.00
N ALA A 10 19.38 -2.81 -1.43
CA ALA A 10 18.57 -1.78 -2.06
C ALA A 10 19.20 -1.25 -3.36
N THR A 11 20.51 -0.94 -3.33
CA THR A 11 21.25 -0.49 -4.53
C THR A 11 21.19 -1.55 -5.63
N ARG A 12 21.52 -2.80 -5.32
CA ARG A 12 21.52 -3.90 -6.28
C ARG A 12 20.13 -4.07 -6.91
N GLN A 13 19.07 -4.12 -6.11
CA GLN A 13 17.71 -4.35 -6.61
C GLN A 13 17.18 -3.19 -7.44
N LEU A 14 17.56 -1.94 -7.11
CA LEU A 14 17.23 -0.79 -7.94
C LEU A 14 17.93 -0.89 -9.30
N ASP A 15 19.26 -1.10 -9.34
CA ASP A 15 20.02 -1.19 -10.58
C ASP A 15 19.53 -2.36 -11.46
N GLU A 16 19.20 -3.51 -10.87
CA GLU A 16 18.59 -4.63 -11.58
C GLU A 16 17.21 -4.26 -12.16
N SER A 17 16.40 -3.49 -11.41
CA SER A 17 15.09 -3.03 -11.87
C SER A 17 15.20 -2.09 -13.06
N LEU A 18 16.10 -1.09 -13.00
CA LEU A 18 16.35 -0.16 -14.10
C LEU A 18 16.82 -0.90 -15.35
N ARG A 19 17.75 -1.85 -15.18
CA ARG A 19 18.25 -2.68 -16.29
C ARG A 19 17.14 -3.50 -16.94
N ARG A 20 16.25 -4.14 -16.14
CA ARG A 20 15.12 -4.92 -16.66
C ARG A 20 14.07 -4.06 -17.36
N LEU A 21 13.82 -2.86 -16.82
CA LEU A 21 12.90 -1.88 -17.42
C LEU A 21 13.49 -1.16 -18.63
N GLN A 22 14.80 -1.32 -18.89
CA GLN A 22 15.53 -0.62 -19.98
C GLN A 22 15.37 0.91 -19.88
N THR A 23 15.49 1.44 -18.67
CA THR A 23 15.41 2.88 -18.38
C THR A 23 16.52 3.28 -17.40
N ASP A 24 16.86 4.55 -17.36
CA ASP A 24 17.83 5.12 -16.44
C ASP A 24 17.20 5.67 -15.14
N HIS A 25 15.86 5.79 -15.09
CA HIS A 25 15.16 6.31 -13.93
C HIS A 25 13.76 5.72 -13.75
N VAL A 26 13.21 5.92 -12.56
CA VAL A 26 11.79 5.71 -12.22
C VAL A 26 11.23 6.92 -11.48
N ASP A 27 9.96 7.24 -11.69
CA ASP A 27 9.32 8.33 -10.98
C ASP A 27 9.12 8.01 -9.49
N LEU A 28 8.63 6.83 -9.17
CA LEU A 28 8.39 6.41 -7.79
C LEU A 28 9.07 5.08 -7.49
N LEU A 29 9.96 5.07 -6.50
CA LEU A 29 10.52 3.87 -5.89
C LEU A 29 9.90 3.65 -4.51
N GLN A 30 9.43 2.43 -4.24
CA GLN A 30 8.85 2.08 -2.95
C GLN A 30 9.62 0.95 -2.28
N PHE A 31 9.91 1.08 -0.96
CA PHE A 31 10.24 -0.06 -0.12
C PHE A 31 9.03 -0.99 -0.06
N HIS A 32 9.25 -2.26 -0.36
CA HIS A 32 8.19 -3.25 -0.48
C HIS A 32 8.05 -4.07 0.81
N GLU A 33 6.80 -4.46 1.11
CA GLU A 33 6.50 -5.32 2.25
C GLU A 33 7.10 -4.87 3.58
N VAL A 34 6.84 -3.61 3.96
CA VAL A 34 7.09 -3.15 5.33
C VAL A 34 6.02 -3.81 6.22
N ILE A 35 6.35 -5.00 6.72
CA ILE A 35 5.41 -5.93 7.38
C ILE A 35 5.89 -6.43 8.75
N ARG A 36 7.13 -6.09 9.16
CA ARG A 36 7.71 -6.47 10.44
C ARG A 36 7.96 -5.27 11.32
N ASP A 37 7.86 -5.43 12.61
CA ASP A 37 8.13 -4.36 13.58
C ASP A 37 9.58 -3.83 13.50
N THR A 38 10.51 -4.63 13.01
CA THR A 38 11.92 -4.27 12.81
C THR A 38 12.20 -3.53 11.51
N ASP A 39 11.32 -3.60 10.50
CA ASP A 39 11.55 -3.05 9.17
C ASP A 39 11.84 -1.54 9.19
N PRO A 40 11.09 -0.70 9.96
CA PRO A 40 11.39 0.73 10.03
C PRO A 40 12.81 1.04 10.47
N ALA A 41 13.29 0.35 11.50
CA ALA A 41 14.64 0.57 12.03
C ALA A 41 15.73 0.12 11.06
N ARG A 42 15.51 -0.99 10.34
CA ARG A 42 16.47 -1.52 9.35
C ARG A 42 16.52 -0.65 8.10
N ILE A 43 15.39 -0.25 7.57
CA ILE A 43 15.31 0.55 6.33
C ILE A 43 15.85 1.96 6.55
N LEU A 44 15.47 2.59 7.67
CA LEU A 44 15.78 4.00 7.96
C LEU A 44 17.05 4.17 8.80
N GLY A 45 17.62 3.10 9.35
CA GLY A 45 18.81 3.13 10.20
C GLY A 45 20.10 3.33 9.41
N PRO A 46 21.25 3.45 10.14
CA PRO A 46 22.57 3.50 9.51
C PRO A 46 22.85 2.27 8.66
N GLY A 47 23.33 2.46 7.41
CA GLY A 47 23.55 1.37 6.47
C GLY A 47 22.25 0.79 5.89
N GLY A 48 21.11 1.41 6.16
CA GLY A 48 19.79 0.98 5.69
C GLY A 48 19.51 1.36 4.24
N GLY A 49 18.43 0.79 3.73
CA GLY A 49 18.01 0.99 2.33
C GLY A 49 17.75 2.45 1.96
N LEU A 50 17.32 3.28 2.93
CA LEU A 50 17.06 4.70 2.69
C LEU A 50 18.32 5.45 2.20
N GLU A 51 19.51 5.11 2.71
CA GLU A 51 20.75 5.75 2.23
C GLU A 51 20.96 5.51 0.74
N ALA A 52 20.76 4.28 0.26
CA ALA A 52 20.88 3.94 -1.15
C ALA A 52 19.88 4.69 -2.01
N VAL A 53 18.62 4.79 -1.56
CA VAL A 53 17.56 5.44 -2.32
C VAL A 53 17.74 6.97 -2.36
N LEU A 54 18.25 7.58 -1.29
CA LEU A 54 18.62 8.99 -1.26
C LEU A 54 19.80 9.30 -2.19
N GLU A 55 20.80 8.42 -2.27
CA GLU A 55 21.90 8.52 -3.24
C GLU A 55 21.38 8.40 -4.68
N ALA A 56 20.50 7.44 -4.94
CA ALA A 56 19.87 7.26 -6.25
C ALA A 56 19.01 8.49 -6.65
N ARG A 57 18.32 9.11 -5.71
CA ARG A 57 17.58 10.36 -5.96
C ARG A 57 18.50 11.50 -6.33
N LYS A 58 19.65 11.65 -5.66
CA LYS A 58 20.67 12.65 -6.03
C LYS A 58 21.26 12.41 -7.43
N GLN A 59 21.33 11.15 -7.85
CA GLN A 59 21.80 10.76 -9.19
C GLN A 59 20.73 10.88 -10.29
N GLY A 60 19.49 11.28 -9.95
CA GLY A 60 18.37 11.36 -10.88
C GLY A 60 17.72 10.03 -11.25
N LYS A 61 18.16 8.91 -10.65
CA LYS A 61 17.59 7.58 -10.89
C LYS A 61 16.19 7.40 -10.27
N VAL A 62 15.86 8.17 -9.25
CA VAL A 62 14.58 8.13 -8.53
C VAL A 62 14.10 9.56 -8.28
N ARG A 63 12.83 9.85 -8.58
CA ARG A 63 12.24 11.15 -8.31
C ARG A 63 11.57 11.18 -6.93
N TYR A 64 10.67 10.24 -6.68
CA TYR A 64 9.86 10.14 -5.46
C TYR A 64 10.14 8.84 -4.72
N ILE A 65 10.08 8.89 -3.39
CA ILE A 65 10.36 7.77 -2.50
C ILE A 65 9.11 7.45 -1.69
N GLY A 66 8.69 6.19 -1.69
CA GLY A 66 7.56 5.72 -0.92
C GLY A 66 7.83 4.40 -0.22
N PHE A 67 6.82 3.88 0.43
CA PHE A 67 6.82 2.51 0.91
C PHE A 67 5.44 1.87 0.80
N THR A 68 5.40 0.56 0.93
CA THR A 68 4.17 -0.23 0.91
C THR A 68 4.27 -1.42 1.85
N GLY A 69 3.16 -1.84 2.33
CA GLY A 69 2.96 -3.04 3.13
C GLY A 69 1.46 -3.29 3.27
N HIS A 70 1.10 -4.40 3.86
CA HIS A 70 -0.30 -4.79 3.92
C HIS A 70 -0.68 -5.48 5.24
N LYS A 71 0.31 -5.79 6.07
CA LYS A 71 0.13 -6.63 7.25
C LYS A 71 -0.50 -5.87 8.43
N SER A 72 -0.01 -4.68 8.73
CA SER A 72 -0.37 -3.98 9.95
C SER A 72 -0.32 -2.46 9.78
N ALA A 73 -1.41 -1.80 10.16
CA ALA A 73 -1.48 -0.35 10.24
C ALA A 73 -0.51 0.21 11.29
N ASP A 74 -0.22 -0.56 12.36
CA ASP A 74 0.73 -0.15 13.41
C ASP A 74 2.15 -0.07 12.88
N ILE A 75 2.56 -1.03 12.04
CA ILE A 75 3.88 -1.03 11.42
C ILE A 75 4.01 0.16 10.45
N HIS A 76 2.97 0.45 9.66
CA HIS A 76 2.96 1.63 8.78
C HIS A 76 3.08 2.93 9.57
N PHE A 77 2.31 3.05 10.64
CA PHE A 77 2.37 4.21 11.52
C PHE A 77 3.77 4.37 12.15
N LYS A 78 4.35 3.26 12.63
CA LYS A 78 5.72 3.25 13.15
C LYS A 78 6.76 3.65 12.09
N MET A 79 6.57 3.22 10.83
CA MET A 79 7.44 3.62 9.72
C MET A 79 7.43 5.14 9.50
N LEU A 80 6.24 5.75 9.50
CA LEU A 80 6.07 7.20 9.39
C LEU A 80 6.71 7.94 10.57
N GLN A 81 6.41 7.52 11.81
CA GLN A 81 7.00 8.13 13.00
C GLN A 81 8.53 8.04 13.00
N THR A 82 9.09 6.88 12.61
CA THR A 82 10.55 6.69 12.54
C THR A 82 11.18 7.59 11.47
N ALA A 83 10.49 7.79 10.33
CA ALA A 83 10.94 8.70 9.28
C ALA A 83 10.90 10.16 9.75
N PHE A 84 9.81 10.62 10.36
CA PHE A 84 9.66 11.98 10.87
C PHE A 84 10.71 12.31 11.95
N ALA A 85 10.99 11.37 12.85
CA ALA A 85 12.03 11.52 13.86
C ALA A 85 13.45 11.70 13.27
N ARG A 86 13.63 11.37 11.98
CA ARG A 86 14.87 11.51 11.21
C ARG A 86 14.82 12.67 10.22
N ASN A 87 13.83 13.56 10.32
CA ASN A 87 13.59 14.67 9.41
C ASN A 87 13.44 14.19 7.94
N PHE A 88 12.85 13.01 7.76
CA PHE A 88 12.54 12.46 6.44
C PHE A 88 11.03 12.28 6.28
N THR A 89 10.49 12.70 5.14
CA THR A 89 9.09 12.50 4.77
C THR A 89 9.04 11.71 3.47
N PHE A 90 8.26 10.65 3.45
CA PHE A 90 7.96 9.91 2.23
C PHE A 90 7.07 10.75 1.30
N ASP A 91 7.27 10.60 0.00
CA ASP A 91 6.43 11.27 -1.00
C ASP A 91 5.08 10.54 -1.19
N ALA A 92 5.06 9.21 -1.03
CA ALA A 92 3.84 8.41 -1.16
C ALA A 92 3.86 7.17 -0.27
N VAL A 93 2.67 6.71 0.15
CA VAL A 93 2.46 5.45 0.87
C VAL A 93 1.38 4.64 0.19
N GLN A 94 1.67 3.37 -0.08
CA GLN A 94 0.72 2.42 -0.63
C GLN A 94 0.27 1.43 0.45
N MET A 95 -1.03 1.34 0.66
CA MET A 95 -1.62 0.51 1.71
C MET A 95 -3.00 -0.01 1.33
N PRO A 96 -3.50 -1.09 1.95
CA PRO A 96 -4.87 -1.54 1.76
C PRO A 96 -5.87 -0.46 2.19
N LEU A 97 -6.83 -0.17 1.33
CA LEU A 97 -7.98 0.68 1.63
C LEU A 97 -9.22 0.07 0.98
N ASN A 98 -10.12 -0.46 1.79
CA ASN A 98 -11.31 -1.15 1.32
C ASN A 98 -12.41 -1.21 2.38
N VAL A 99 -13.57 -1.70 2.02
CA VAL A 99 -14.77 -1.77 2.88
C VAL A 99 -14.62 -2.67 4.13
N MET A 100 -13.64 -3.58 4.16
CA MET A 100 -13.34 -4.43 5.34
C MET A 100 -12.31 -3.75 6.23
N ASP A 101 -11.29 -3.10 5.63
CA ASP A 101 -10.26 -2.34 6.35
C ASP A 101 -10.87 -1.28 7.29
N ALA A 102 -11.98 -0.69 6.90
CA ALA A 102 -12.71 0.26 7.74
C ALA A 102 -13.08 -0.29 9.14
N HIS A 103 -13.10 -1.61 9.33
CA HIS A 103 -13.55 -2.27 10.56
C HIS A 103 -12.44 -2.97 11.34
N PHE A 104 -11.46 -3.59 10.65
CA PHE A 104 -10.47 -4.47 11.27
C PHE A 104 -9.05 -3.98 11.03
N GLU A 105 -8.29 -3.73 12.12
CA GLU A 105 -6.88 -3.28 12.08
C GLU A 105 -6.62 -2.21 11.00
N SER A 106 -7.41 -1.16 11.05
CA SER A 106 -7.69 -0.24 9.96
C SER A 106 -6.52 0.68 9.61
N PHE A 107 -6.02 0.58 8.38
CA PHE A 107 -5.12 1.57 7.76
C PHE A 107 -5.85 2.91 7.54
N GLU A 108 -7.13 2.86 7.16
CA GLU A 108 -7.96 4.05 6.99
C GLU A 108 -8.04 4.89 8.25
N LYS A 109 -8.27 4.26 9.41
CA LYS A 109 -8.43 4.99 10.68
C LYS A 109 -7.10 5.45 11.27
N LYS A 110 -6.03 4.67 11.08
CA LYS A 110 -4.76 4.91 11.77
C LYS A 110 -3.71 5.63 10.93
N VAL A 111 -3.60 5.28 9.66
CA VAL A 111 -2.51 5.76 8.79
C VAL A 111 -2.98 6.88 7.88
N LEU A 112 -4.14 6.73 7.25
CA LEU A 112 -4.67 7.68 6.28
C LEU A 112 -4.73 9.13 6.80
N PRO A 113 -5.20 9.42 8.03
CA PRO A 113 -5.22 10.79 8.56
C PRO A 113 -3.83 11.43 8.61
N VAL A 114 -2.81 10.66 9.00
CA VAL A 114 -1.42 11.13 9.06
C VAL A 114 -0.88 11.48 7.68
N LEU A 115 -1.19 10.65 6.67
CA LEU A 115 -0.77 10.93 5.29
C LEU A 115 -1.39 12.22 4.76
N VAL A 116 -2.67 12.42 5.01
CA VAL A 116 -3.40 13.62 4.60
C VAL A 116 -2.85 14.87 5.29
N GLU A 117 -2.61 14.81 6.61
CA GLU A 117 -2.06 15.90 7.41
C GLU A 117 -0.68 16.34 6.90
N HIS A 118 0.16 15.39 6.50
CA HIS A 118 1.52 15.66 6.04
C HIS A 118 1.64 15.84 4.52
N GLY A 119 0.53 15.83 3.76
CA GLY A 119 0.54 15.98 2.31
C GLY A 119 1.22 14.84 1.56
N ILE A 120 1.25 13.64 2.15
CA ILE A 120 1.86 12.44 1.56
C ILE A 120 0.84 11.78 0.61
N GLY A 121 1.28 11.45 -0.61
CA GLY A 121 0.43 10.80 -1.60
C GLY A 121 -0.09 9.44 -1.14
N VAL A 122 -1.39 9.22 -1.25
CA VAL A 122 -2.07 8.00 -0.80
C VAL A 122 -2.37 7.10 -1.99
N LEU A 123 -1.76 5.91 -2.03
CA LEU A 123 -2.05 4.89 -3.03
C LEU A 123 -2.85 3.75 -2.37
N GLY A 124 -4.16 3.77 -2.58
CA GLY A 124 -5.06 2.74 -2.06
C GLY A 124 -4.96 1.46 -2.89
N MET A 125 -4.58 0.35 -2.27
CA MET A 125 -4.52 -0.96 -2.93
C MET A 125 -5.50 -1.94 -2.29
N LYS A 126 -5.66 -3.09 -2.95
CA LYS A 126 -6.51 -4.20 -2.47
C LYS A 126 -7.97 -3.77 -2.19
N PRO A 127 -8.61 -2.97 -3.09
CA PRO A 127 -9.99 -2.55 -2.88
C PRO A 127 -10.96 -3.73 -2.74
N MET A 128 -10.63 -4.89 -3.31
CA MET A 128 -11.38 -6.13 -3.23
C MET A 128 -10.65 -7.26 -2.47
N GLY A 129 -9.56 -6.93 -1.75
CA GLY A 129 -8.81 -7.91 -0.94
C GLY A 129 -8.33 -9.13 -1.73
N ASP A 130 -7.86 -8.93 -2.97
CA ASP A 130 -7.50 -10.03 -3.90
C ASP A 130 -8.71 -10.90 -4.28
N SER A 131 -9.85 -10.26 -4.54
CA SER A 131 -11.16 -10.86 -4.81
C SER A 131 -11.81 -11.61 -3.63
N ILE A 132 -11.11 -11.75 -2.50
CA ILE A 132 -11.60 -12.48 -1.32
C ILE A 132 -12.79 -11.76 -0.68
N ILE A 133 -12.78 -10.43 -0.66
CA ILE A 133 -13.90 -9.62 -0.14
C ILE A 133 -15.21 -9.94 -0.86
N LEU A 134 -15.18 -10.19 -2.16
CA LEU A 134 -16.36 -10.50 -2.94
C LEU A 134 -17.01 -11.85 -2.53
N GLN A 135 -16.24 -12.77 -1.95
CA GLN A 135 -16.74 -14.06 -1.45
C GLN A 135 -17.63 -13.87 -0.22
N SER A 136 -17.52 -12.76 0.51
CA SER A 136 -18.42 -12.41 1.61
C SER A 136 -19.85 -12.14 1.13
N LYS A 137 -20.03 -11.81 -0.15
CA LYS A 137 -21.32 -11.40 -0.78
C LYS A 137 -21.95 -10.16 -0.10
N THR A 138 -21.18 -9.38 0.64
CA THR A 138 -21.66 -8.19 1.36
C THR A 138 -21.47 -6.90 0.55
N ALA A 139 -20.57 -6.91 -0.44
CA ALA A 139 -20.35 -5.78 -1.35
C ALA A 139 -20.01 -6.27 -2.75
N THR A 140 -20.40 -5.50 -3.76
CA THR A 140 -20.03 -5.72 -5.16
C THR A 140 -18.66 -5.12 -5.48
N ALA A 141 -18.03 -5.55 -6.58
CA ALA A 141 -16.75 -4.98 -7.04
C ALA A 141 -16.85 -3.45 -7.28
N VAL A 142 -17.98 -2.99 -7.83
CA VAL A 142 -18.21 -1.55 -8.07
C VAL A 142 -18.33 -0.78 -6.74
N GLU A 143 -19.07 -1.31 -5.76
CA GLU A 143 -19.17 -0.69 -4.42
C GLU A 143 -17.78 -0.63 -3.74
N CYS A 144 -16.97 -1.68 -3.84
CA CYS A 144 -15.61 -1.70 -3.30
C CYS A 144 -14.70 -0.65 -3.96
N LEU A 145 -14.76 -0.51 -5.29
CA LEU A 145 -14.00 0.50 -6.04
C LEU A 145 -14.47 1.91 -5.70
N HIS A 146 -15.79 2.15 -5.68
CA HIS A 146 -16.34 3.45 -5.33
C HIS A 146 -15.99 3.85 -3.90
N TYR A 147 -16.01 2.90 -2.95
CA TYR A 147 -15.57 3.16 -1.58
C TYR A 147 -14.11 3.62 -1.54
N ALA A 148 -13.20 2.87 -2.16
CA ALA A 148 -11.79 3.22 -2.18
C ALA A 148 -11.52 4.57 -2.87
N MET A 149 -12.24 4.89 -3.94
CA MET A 149 -12.16 6.18 -4.64
C MET A 149 -12.78 7.34 -3.83
N ASN A 150 -13.67 7.04 -2.89
CA ASN A 150 -14.31 8.04 -2.03
C ASN A 150 -13.40 8.50 -0.87
N LEU A 151 -12.38 7.73 -0.53
CA LEU A 151 -11.36 8.11 0.44
C LEU A 151 -10.41 9.15 -0.18
N PRO A 152 -9.68 9.94 0.62
CA PRO A 152 -8.71 10.92 0.12
C PRO A 152 -7.47 10.23 -0.48
N THR A 153 -7.67 9.44 -1.53
CA THR A 153 -6.63 8.73 -2.26
C THR A 153 -6.16 9.53 -3.47
N SER A 154 -4.85 9.52 -3.74
CA SER A 154 -4.29 10.04 -4.98
C SER A 154 -4.51 9.07 -6.15
N VAL A 155 -4.44 7.77 -5.86
CA VAL A 155 -4.63 6.67 -6.83
C VAL A 155 -5.27 5.48 -6.13
N VAL A 156 -6.23 4.84 -6.79
CA VAL A 156 -6.75 3.51 -6.41
C VAL A 156 -6.18 2.47 -7.36
N ILE A 157 -5.51 1.47 -6.80
CA ILE A 157 -4.87 0.38 -7.54
C ILE A 157 -5.76 -0.85 -7.47
N THR A 158 -6.22 -1.33 -8.62
CA THR A 158 -6.99 -2.57 -8.73
C THR A 158 -6.34 -3.55 -9.70
N GLY A 159 -6.47 -4.84 -9.43
CA GLY A 159 -6.04 -5.91 -10.34
C GLY A 159 -7.03 -6.06 -11.49
N CYS A 160 -6.50 -6.34 -12.69
CA CYS A 160 -7.29 -6.64 -13.88
C CYS A 160 -6.61 -7.82 -14.59
N ASP A 161 -7.11 -9.03 -14.39
CA ASP A 161 -6.59 -10.28 -14.95
C ASP A 161 -7.35 -10.74 -16.22
N SER A 162 -8.40 -10.01 -16.59
CA SER A 162 -9.15 -10.22 -17.83
C SER A 162 -9.62 -8.88 -18.41
N LEU A 163 -9.95 -8.91 -19.73
CA LEU A 163 -10.52 -7.73 -20.40
C LEU A 163 -11.86 -7.33 -19.80
N GLU A 164 -12.65 -8.28 -19.36
CA GLU A 164 -13.95 -8.06 -18.72
C GLU A 164 -13.79 -7.32 -17.40
N ILE A 165 -12.85 -7.74 -16.53
CA ILE A 165 -12.55 -7.06 -15.26
C ILE A 165 -11.97 -5.67 -15.51
N LEU A 166 -11.13 -5.49 -16.51
CA LEU A 166 -10.64 -4.17 -16.92
C LEU A 166 -11.79 -3.25 -17.33
N GLN A 167 -12.71 -3.74 -18.17
CA GLN A 167 -13.88 -2.98 -18.60
C GLN A 167 -14.78 -2.61 -17.41
N GLN A 168 -14.99 -3.52 -16.45
CA GLN A 168 -15.73 -3.25 -15.21
C GLN A 168 -15.05 -2.15 -14.38
N ALA A 169 -13.73 -2.22 -14.20
CA ALA A 169 -12.98 -1.20 -13.45
C ALA A 169 -13.05 0.18 -14.13
N LEU A 170 -12.92 0.23 -15.45
CA LEU A 170 -13.07 1.46 -16.23
C LEU A 170 -14.50 2.03 -16.14
N ALA A 171 -15.52 1.18 -16.19
CA ALA A 171 -16.90 1.58 -16.03
C ALA A 171 -17.18 2.13 -14.62
N ALA A 172 -16.64 1.48 -13.59
CA ALA A 172 -16.73 1.96 -12.21
C ALA A 172 -16.08 3.34 -12.05
N ALA A 173 -14.88 3.54 -12.62
CA ALA A 173 -14.20 4.83 -12.57
C ALA A 173 -14.98 5.94 -13.29
N ARG A 174 -15.58 5.65 -14.46
CA ARG A 174 -16.37 6.62 -15.22
C ARG A 174 -17.70 6.97 -14.56
N SER A 175 -18.30 6.03 -13.85
CA SER A 175 -19.59 6.21 -13.16
C SER A 175 -19.44 6.71 -11.73
N PHE A 176 -18.22 6.84 -11.23
CA PHE A 176 -17.96 7.26 -9.84
C PHE A 176 -18.60 8.62 -9.54
N LYS A 177 -19.30 8.66 -8.43
CA LYS A 177 -19.81 9.88 -7.79
C LYS A 177 -19.45 9.80 -6.32
N THR A 178 -19.05 10.95 -5.75
CA THR A 178 -18.74 11.05 -4.34
C THR A 178 -19.94 10.56 -3.50
N MET A 179 -19.67 9.59 -2.65
CA MET A 179 -20.65 9.04 -1.70
C MET A 179 -20.83 10.02 -0.54
N ASN A 180 -22.07 10.26 -0.16
CA ASN A 180 -22.36 11.00 1.05
C ASN A 180 -22.16 10.13 2.32
N LYS A 181 -22.21 10.74 3.50
CA LYS A 181 -21.98 10.05 4.77
C LYS A 181 -22.98 8.90 5.03
N GLN A 182 -24.21 9.04 4.57
CA GLN A 182 -25.26 8.02 4.76
C GLN A 182 -25.00 6.82 3.84
N GLU A 183 -24.61 7.03 2.61
CA GLU A 183 -24.26 5.99 1.65
C GLU A 183 -23.02 5.19 2.12
N VAL A 184 -21.99 5.89 2.61
CA VAL A 184 -20.81 5.24 3.22
C VAL A 184 -21.22 4.42 4.43
N ALA A 185 -22.00 4.99 5.35
CA ALA A 185 -22.45 4.28 6.55
C ALA A 185 -23.31 3.03 6.21
N ALA A 186 -24.19 3.13 5.21
CA ALA A 186 -25.00 2.02 4.75
C ALA A 186 -24.14 0.89 4.14
N LEU A 187 -23.14 1.22 3.34
CA LEU A 187 -22.19 0.24 2.78
C LEU A 187 -21.38 -0.44 3.89
N LEU A 188 -20.81 0.34 4.80
CA LEU A 188 -20.05 -0.20 5.93
C LEU A 188 -20.89 -1.06 6.86
N ALA A 189 -22.17 -0.73 7.08
CA ALA A 189 -23.08 -1.57 7.84
C ALA A 189 -23.28 -2.97 7.25
N LYS A 190 -23.27 -3.11 5.90
CA LYS A 190 -23.36 -4.41 5.22
C LYS A 190 -22.12 -5.27 5.48
N THR A 191 -20.94 -4.65 5.61
CA THR A 191 -19.64 -5.36 5.70
C THR A 191 -19.19 -5.61 7.13
N ALA A 192 -19.77 -4.92 8.13
CA ALA A 192 -19.32 -4.92 9.52
C ALA A 192 -19.19 -6.32 10.14
N THR A 193 -20.19 -7.19 9.98
CA THR A 193 -20.15 -8.53 10.56
C THR A 193 -19.09 -9.41 9.91
N ALA A 194 -18.97 -9.36 8.58
CA ALA A 194 -18.02 -10.16 7.83
C ALA A 194 -16.55 -9.74 8.09
N SER A 195 -16.33 -8.47 8.40
CA SER A 195 -14.98 -7.93 8.63
C SER A 195 -14.46 -8.08 10.06
N ALA A 196 -15.30 -8.46 11.01
CA ALA A 196 -15.01 -8.40 12.45
C ALA A 196 -13.73 -9.13 12.89
N LYS A 197 -13.30 -10.16 12.15
CA LYS A 197 -12.12 -10.99 12.47
C LYS A 197 -11.06 -11.01 11.36
N GLY A 198 -11.20 -10.17 10.34
CA GLY A 198 -10.26 -10.12 9.22
C GLY A 198 -10.30 -11.35 8.31
N GLU A 199 -11.37 -12.13 8.31
CA GLU A 199 -11.49 -13.37 7.52
C GLU A 199 -11.40 -13.14 6.02
N PHE A 200 -11.78 -11.95 5.55
CA PHE A 200 -11.69 -11.54 4.14
C PHE A 200 -10.49 -10.64 3.84
N GLU A 201 -9.59 -10.47 4.81
CA GLU A 201 -8.34 -9.71 4.69
C GLU A 201 -7.13 -10.59 5.02
N LEU A 202 -7.01 -11.74 4.32
CA LEU A 202 -5.98 -12.76 4.58
C LEU A 202 -4.55 -12.20 4.53
N TYR A 203 -4.33 -11.09 3.85
CA TYR A 203 -3.05 -10.39 3.83
C TYR A 203 -2.69 -9.77 5.21
N LYS A 204 -3.68 -9.52 6.11
CA LYS A 204 -3.44 -9.13 7.51
C LYS A 204 -3.24 -10.34 8.41
N THR A 205 -4.02 -11.40 8.22
CA THR A 205 -4.18 -12.52 9.16
C THR A 205 -3.34 -13.76 8.84
N SER A 206 -2.73 -13.85 7.65
CA SER A 206 -1.91 -14.98 7.23
C SER A 206 -0.59 -14.53 6.61
N HIS A 207 0.34 -15.46 6.36
CA HIS A 207 1.58 -15.19 5.64
C HIS A 207 1.52 -15.51 4.14
N ASN A 208 0.34 -15.84 3.62
CA ASN A 208 0.19 -16.24 2.20
C ASN A 208 0.58 -15.14 1.21
N PHE A 209 0.50 -13.87 1.63
CA PHE A 209 0.82 -12.70 0.81
C PHE A 209 2.20 -12.10 1.10
N ASP A 210 2.96 -12.71 2.00
CA ASP A 210 4.22 -12.16 2.52
C ASP A 210 5.40 -12.77 1.75
N GLY A 211 5.70 -12.25 0.55
CA GLY A 211 6.80 -12.73 -0.30
C GLY A 211 8.15 -12.70 0.41
N THR A 212 8.44 -11.65 1.16
CA THR A 212 9.68 -11.50 1.93
C THR A 212 9.73 -12.35 3.20
N TYR A 213 8.59 -12.84 3.68
CA TYR A 213 8.55 -13.84 4.74
C TYR A 213 9.03 -15.20 4.24
N HIS A 214 8.60 -15.58 3.04
CA HIS A 214 9.02 -16.82 2.39
C HIS A 214 10.44 -16.73 1.78
N ASN A 215 10.92 -15.50 1.51
CA ASN A 215 12.21 -15.23 0.88
C ASN A 215 13.01 -14.18 1.68
N PRO A 216 13.39 -14.46 2.95
CA PRO A 216 14.05 -13.47 3.80
C PRO A 216 15.42 -13.00 3.25
N GLN A 217 16.05 -13.78 2.36
CA GLN A 217 17.29 -13.41 1.69
C GLN A 217 17.15 -12.18 0.76
N TRP A 218 15.94 -11.80 0.38
CA TRP A 218 15.71 -10.59 -0.42
C TRP A 218 15.96 -9.30 0.38
N LEU A 219 15.87 -9.39 1.70
CA LEU A 219 16.00 -8.22 2.58
C LEU A 219 17.48 -7.76 2.71
N GLY A 220 18.45 -8.62 2.51
CA GLY A 220 19.88 -8.32 2.59
C GLY A 220 20.46 -8.38 4.01
#